data_26251cda1e63503addf573c67aade2a7
#
_entry.id   26251cda1e63503addf573c67aade2a7
#
_cell.length_a   1.000
_cell.length_b   1.000
_cell.length_c   1.000
_cell.angle_alpha   90.00
_cell.angle_beta   90.00
_cell.angle_gamma   90.00
#
_symmetry.space_group_name_H-M   'P 1'
#
loop_
_entity.id
_entity.type
_entity.pdbx_description
1 polymer ?
#
loop_
_entity_poly.entity_id
_entity_poly.type
_entity_poly.pdbx_seq_one_letter_code
_entity_poly.pdbx_strand_id
1 'polypeptide(L)'
;IIQTVYSDAAKKGINQMDGDKALCFVRERYALPSGDFDRGRNQQRLLKAMINKAVSPKIITNYSNILQAVEGCFETNMSSEDIKSLVQTQLDDMSKWKMYNVQLTGDPEISYKTYSMKGKKCYTMKPNKKSLNGIINVINKIEDGKRITDQDVKGLQGA
;
A
#
# COMPACT_ATOMS: atom_id res chain seq x y z
N ILE A 1 -8.72 -16.77 16.24
CA ILE A 1 -8.64 -17.42 14.92
C ILE A 1 -7.71 -16.64 14.01
N ILE A 2 -7.92 -15.33 13.80
CA ILE A 2 -7.07 -14.49 12.94
C ILE A 2 -5.63 -14.45 13.43
N GLN A 3 -5.40 -14.37 14.73
CA GLN A 3 -4.06 -14.35 15.32
C GLN A 3 -3.31 -15.65 15.09
N THR A 4 -3.99 -16.80 15.24
CA THR A 4 -3.41 -18.12 14.96
C THR A 4 -3.07 -18.28 13.49
N VAL A 5 -3.99 -17.88 12.60
CA VAL A 5 -3.77 -17.93 11.15
C VAL A 5 -2.63 -16.99 10.74
N TYR A 6 -2.52 -15.83 11.37
CA TYR A 6 -1.42 -14.90 11.09
C TYR A 6 -0.07 -15.51 11.49
N SER A 7 0.04 -16.10 12.68
CA SER A 7 1.29 -16.72 13.14
C SER A 7 1.73 -17.89 12.24
N ASP A 8 0.76 -18.63 11.69
CA ASP A 8 1.04 -19.73 10.76
C ASP A 8 1.26 -19.26 9.32
N ALA A 9 0.66 -18.12 8.95
CA ALA A 9 0.73 -17.58 7.60
C ALA A 9 2.01 -16.78 7.31
N ALA A 10 2.66 -16.22 8.33
CA ALA A 10 3.80 -15.34 8.15
C ALA A 10 4.93 -15.67 9.12
N LYS A 11 6.10 -16.01 8.57
CA LYS A 11 7.36 -16.15 9.29
C LYS A 11 8.24 -14.94 9.03
N LYS A 12 9.24 -14.70 9.87
CA LYS A 12 10.23 -13.65 9.60
C LYS A 12 10.93 -13.93 8.26
N GLY A 13 10.90 -12.98 7.35
CA GLY A 13 11.53 -13.07 6.04
C GLY A 13 10.52 -13.19 4.89
N ILE A 14 10.92 -13.87 3.82
CA ILE A 14 10.12 -14.05 2.60
C ILE A 14 9.08 -15.14 2.82
N ASN A 15 7.82 -14.85 2.53
CA ASN A 15 6.72 -15.78 2.64
C ASN A 15 6.04 -15.98 1.30
N GLN A 16 5.69 -17.23 0.98
CA GLN A 16 4.78 -17.54 -0.11
C GLN A 16 3.38 -17.71 0.46
N MET A 17 2.43 -16.94 -0.05
CA MET A 17 1.06 -16.90 0.43
C MET A 17 0.09 -17.14 -0.72
N ASP A 18 -0.96 -17.90 -0.46
CA ASP A 18 -2.19 -17.93 -1.24
C ASP A 18 -3.08 -16.71 -0.90
N GLY A 19 -4.22 -16.56 -1.57
CA GLY A 19 -5.12 -15.42 -1.37
C GLY A 19 -5.65 -15.31 0.05
N ASP A 20 -6.01 -16.42 0.68
CA ASP A 20 -6.58 -16.45 2.03
C ASP A 20 -5.54 -16.02 3.08
N LYS A 21 -4.32 -16.55 2.97
CA LYS A 21 -3.20 -16.16 3.84
C LYS A 21 -2.80 -14.72 3.64
N ALA A 22 -2.78 -14.24 2.39
CA ALA A 22 -2.50 -12.85 2.09
C ALA A 22 -3.56 -11.92 2.68
N LEU A 23 -4.84 -12.31 2.60
CA LEU A 23 -5.95 -11.55 3.19
C LEU A 23 -5.84 -11.52 4.73
N CYS A 24 -5.55 -12.64 5.38
CA CYS A 24 -5.28 -12.69 6.83
C CYS A 24 -4.11 -11.78 7.21
N PHE A 25 -3.00 -11.84 6.46
CA PHE A 25 -1.82 -11.02 6.70
C PHE A 25 -2.10 -9.51 6.67
N VAL A 26 -2.87 -9.03 5.69
CA VAL A 26 -3.17 -7.59 5.57
C VAL A 26 -4.31 -7.10 6.48
N ARG A 27 -5.06 -8.01 7.08
CA ARG A 27 -6.13 -7.69 8.04
C ARG A 27 -5.67 -7.76 9.49
N GLU A 28 -4.53 -8.38 9.76
CA GLU A 28 -4.01 -8.51 11.12
C GLU A 28 -3.70 -7.14 11.73
N ARG A 29 -4.14 -6.94 12.94
CA ARG A 29 -3.98 -5.70 13.70
C ARG A 29 -3.58 -5.95 15.15
N TYR A 30 -4.17 -6.97 15.78
CA TYR A 30 -4.11 -7.16 17.23
C TYR A 30 -2.83 -7.85 17.69
N ALA A 31 -2.23 -8.68 16.85
CA ALA A 31 -0.95 -9.33 17.14
C ALA A 31 0.28 -8.46 16.86
N LEU A 32 0.07 -7.22 16.37
CA LEU A 32 1.14 -6.34 15.92
C LEU A 32 1.41 -5.22 16.94
N PRO A 33 2.69 -4.90 17.22
CA PRO A 33 3.05 -3.91 18.24
C PRO A 33 2.46 -2.52 18.02
N SER A 34 2.41 -2.06 16.77
CA SER A 34 1.86 -0.75 16.39
C SER A 34 0.45 -0.84 15.80
N GLY A 35 -0.23 -1.97 15.97
CA GLY A 35 -1.64 -2.16 15.62
C GLY A 35 -1.98 -1.75 14.19
N ASP A 36 -2.74 -0.67 14.05
CA ASP A 36 -3.23 -0.19 12.75
C ASP A 36 -2.13 0.29 11.80
N PHE A 37 -1.07 0.89 12.33
CA PHE A 37 0.07 1.29 11.53
C PHE A 37 0.80 0.09 10.92
N ASP A 38 0.96 -0.99 11.66
CA ASP A 38 1.55 -2.23 11.15
C ASP A 38 0.66 -2.88 10.10
N ARG A 39 -0.66 -2.85 10.30
CA ARG A 39 -1.61 -3.30 9.29
C ARG A 39 -1.43 -2.53 7.99
N GLY A 40 -1.34 -1.19 8.04
CA GLY A 40 -1.06 -0.37 6.86
C GLY A 40 0.25 -0.75 6.18
N ARG A 41 1.31 -1.00 6.94
CA ARG A 41 2.59 -1.49 6.39
C ARG A 41 2.47 -2.86 5.72
N ASN A 42 1.69 -3.76 6.29
CA ASN A 42 1.46 -5.09 5.70
C ASN A 42 0.67 -5.00 4.39
N GLN A 43 -0.34 -4.11 4.30
CA GLN A 43 -1.06 -3.82 3.06
C GLN A 43 -0.10 -3.31 1.98
N GLN A 44 0.76 -2.36 2.30
CA GLN A 44 1.77 -1.83 1.38
C GLN A 44 2.78 -2.90 0.93
N ARG A 45 3.22 -3.77 1.84
CA ARG A 45 4.12 -4.91 1.52
C ARG A 45 3.48 -5.89 0.55
N LEU A 46 2.21 -6.25 0.79
CA LEU A 46 1.47 -7.12 -0.11
C LEU A 46 1.31 -6.48 -1.49
N LEU A 47 0.85 -5.22 -1.55
CA LEU A 47 0.70 -4.49 -2.81
C LEU A 47 2.01 -4.44 -3.60
N LYS A 48 3.11 -4.12 -2.93
CA LYS A 48 4.45 -4.12 -3.55
C LYS A 48 4.84 -5.49 -4.11
N ALA A 49 4.57 -6.55 -3.37
CA ALA A 49 4.84 -7.92 -3.82
C ALA A 49 3.98 -8.31 -5.02
N MET A 50 2.70 -7.92 -5.03
CA MET A 50 1.78 -8.15 -6.15
C MET A 50 2.23 -7.41 -7.41
N ILE A 51 2.57 -6.11 -7.32
CA ILE A 51 3.06 -5.32 -8.44
C ILE A 51 4.35 -5.93 -9.00
N ASN A 52 5.34 -6.23 -8.15
CA ASN A 52 6.60 -6.84 -8.58
C ASN A 52 6.38 -8.18 -9.29
N LYS A 53 5.40 -8.96 -8.87
CA LYS A 53 5.03 -10.21 -9.52
C LYS A 53 4.33 -9.94 -10.85
N ALA A 54 3.38 -9.01 -10.89
CA ALA A 54 2.63 -8.67 -12.10
C ALA A 54 3.53 -8.16 -13.23
N VAL A 55 4.51 -7.31 -12.92
CA VAL A 55 5.46 -6.77 -13.92
C VAL A 55 6.63 -7.71 -14.24
N SER A 56 6.66 -8.93 -13.67
CA SER A 56 7.70 -9.90 -14.00
C SER A 56 7.53 -10.45 -15.43
N PRO A 57 8.62 -10.80 -16.13
CA PRO A 57 8.55 -11.27 -17.52
C PRO A 57 7.58 -12.42 -17.74
N LYS A 58 7.54 -13.35 -16.79
CA LYS A 58 6.68 -14.54 -16.87
C LYS A 58 5.17 -14.21 -16.80
N ILE A 59 4.82 -13.14 -16.10
CA ILE A 59 3.42 -12.78 -15.82
C ILE A 59 2.93 -11.72 -16.80
N ILE A 60 3.76 -10.69 -17.09
CA ILE A 60 3.33 -9.55 -17.91
C ILE A 60 2.97 -9.96 -19.34
N THR A 61 3.60 -10.99 -19.90
CA THR A 61 3.25 -11.54 -21.22
C THR A 61 1.83 -12.13 -21.26
N ASN A 62 1.22 -12.40 -20.11
CA ASN A 62 -0.12 -12.96 -19.97
C ASN A 62 -1.09 -11.97 -19.30
N TYR A 63 -0.86 -10.67 -19.47
CA TYR A 63 -1.62 -9.62 -18.77
C TYR A 63 -3.13 -9.67 -19.03
N SER A 64 -3.56 -10.08 -20.23
CA SER A 64 -4.97 -10.17 -20.57
C SER A 64 -5.74 -11.12 -19.65
N ASN A 65 -5.16 -12.27 -19.32
CA ASN A 65 -5.76 -13.23 -18.39
C ASN A 65 -5.79 -12.68 -16.95
N ILE A 66 -4.78 -11.86 -16.59
CA ILE A 66 -4.76 -11.20 -15.28
C ILE A 66 -5.89 -10.17 -15.20
N LEU A 67 -6.07 -9.33 -16.24
CA LEU A 67 -7.15 -8.34 -16.30
C LEU A 67 -8.52 -9.01 -16.18
N GLN A 68 -8.75 -10.12 -16.90
CA GLN A 68 -9.98 -10.90 -16.78
C GLN A 68 -10.20 -11.46 -15.36
N ALA A 69 -9.13 -11.95 -14.72
CA ALA A 69 -9.24 -12.51 -13.37
C ALA A 69 -9.57 -11.46 -12.28
N VAL A 70 -9.28 -10.18 -12.54
CA VAL A 70 -9.58 -9.07 -11.62
C VAL A 70 -10.74 -8.20 -12.10
N GLU A 71 -11.38 -8.55 -13.20
CA GLU A 71 -12.58 -7.89 -13.71
C GLU A 71 -13.66 -7.86 -12.63
N GLY A 72 -14.22 -6.68 -12.36
CA GLY A 72 -15.20 -6.47 -11.29
C GLY A 72 -14.62 -6.33 -9.88
N CYS A 73 -13.31 -6.53 -9.67
CA CYS A 73 -12.67 -6.31 -8.37
C CYS A 73 -12.35 -4.84 -8.09
N PHE A 74 -12.22 -4.02 -9.13
CA PHE A 74 -11.98 -2.58 -9.03
C PHE A 74 -12.50 -1.85 -10.26
N GLU A 75 -12.74 -0.56 -10.11
CA GLU A 75 -13.07 0.35 -11.20
C GLU A 75 -11.89 1.29 -11.46
N THR A 76 -11.66 1.64 -12.72
CA THR A 76 -10.62 2.57 -13.14
C THR A 76 -11.12 3.47 -14.28
N ASN A 77 -10.61 4.70 -14.33
CA ASN A 77 -10.82 5.63 -15.42
C ASN A 77 -9.74 5.52 -16.52
N MET A 78 -8.80 4.57 -16.39
CA MET A 78 -7.83 4.29 -17.44
C MET A 78 -8.50 3.58 -18.61
N SER A 79 -8.22 4.04 -19.83
CA SER A 79 -8.67 3.35 -21.03
C SER A 79 -7.93 2.03 -21.26
N SER A 80 -8.51 1.14 -22.04
CA SER A 80 -7.83 -0.10 -22.44
C SER A 80 -6.55 0.16 -23.23
N GLU A 81 -6.50 1.25 -23.98
CA GLU A 81 -5.36 1.71 -24.73
C GLU A 81 -4.21 2.17 -23.81
N ASP A 82 -4.53 2.92 -22.76
CA ASP A 82 -3.55 3.34 -21.75
C ASP A 82 -2.94 2.13 -21.04
N ILE A 83 -3.77 1.16 -20.66
CA ILE A 83 -3.31 -0.09 -20.04
C ILE A 83 -2.38 -0.86 -20.97
N LYS A 84 -2.76 -1.00 -22.26
CA LYS A 84 -1.90 -1.65 -23.27
C LYS A 84 -0.57 -0.93 -23.44
N SER A 85 -0.58 0.42 -23.50
CA SER A 85 0.62 1.23 -23.61
C SER A 85 1.57 1.04 -22.42
N LEU A 86 1.02 1.00 -21.19
CA LEU A 86 1.82 0.71 -20.00
C LEU A 86 2.45 -0.69 -20.04
N VAL A 87 1.68 -1.69 -20.45
CA VAL A 87 2.17 -3.07 -20.59
C VAL A 87 3.26 -3.14 -21.64
N GLN A 88 3.08 -2.48 -22.81
CA GLN A 88 4.06 -2.46 -23.88
C GLN A 88 5.37 -1.79 -23.41
N THR A 89 5.28 -0.62 -22.78
CA THR A 89 6.44 0.06 -22.20
C THR A 89 7.20 -0.83 -21.22
N GLN A 90 6.49 -1.57 -20.37
CA GLN A 90 7.11 -2.51 -19.44
C GLN A 90 7.78 -3.68 -20.14
N LEU A 91 7.22 -4.17 -21.24
CA LEU A 91 7.80 -5.26 -22.03
C LEU A 91 9.04 -4.82 -22.80
N ASP A 92 9.08 -3.57 -23.25
CA ASP A 92 10.18 -3.03 -24.07
C ASP A 92 11.46 -2.84 -23.27
N ASP A 93 11.37 -2.35 -22.04
CA ASP A 93 12.55 -2.05 -21.22
C ASP A 93 12.74 -2.95 -20.01
N MET A 94 11.71 -3.70 -19.61
CA MET A 94 11.70 -4.56 -18.44
C MET A 94 12.18 -3.87 -17.16
N SER A 95 11.98 -2.57 -17.04
CA SER A 95 12.41 -1.74 -15.92
C SER A 95 11.83 -2.23 -14.60
N LYS A 96 12.66 -2.17 -13.56
CA LYS A 96 12.20 -2.41 -12.18
C LYS A 96 11.53 -1.15 -11.64
N TRP A 97 10.29 -1.29 -11.24
CA TRP A 97 9.56 -0.20 -10.61
C TRP A 97 10.13 0.10 -9.23
N LYS A 98 10.44 1.36 -8.99
CA LYS A 98 10.84 1.84 -7.67
C LYS A 98 9.60 2.40 -6.97
N MET A 99 9.12 1.67 -5.97
CA MET A 99 7.96 2.05 -5.20
C MET A 99 8.37 2.69 -3.88
N TYR A 100 7.79 3.84 -3.60
CA TYR A 100 7.98 4.55 -2.35
C TYR A 100 6.71 4.45 -1.51
N ASN A 101 6.86 4.13 -0.25
CA ASN A 101 5.78 4.10 0.72
C ASN A 101 5.96 5.27 1.68
N VAL A 102 4.89 6.01 1.91
CA VAL A 102 4.84 7.06 2.91
C VAL A 102 3.66 6.82 3.83
N GLN A 103 3.80 7.16 5.10
CA GLN A 103 2.76 6.97 6.10
C GLN A 103 2.65 8.22 6.96
N LEU A 104 1.43 8.77 7.06
CA LEU A 104 1.15 9.86 7.97
C LEU A 104 1.29 9.36 9.41
N THR A 105 2.13 10.02 10.18
CA THR A 105 2.30 9.76 11.61
C THR A 105 1.61 10.83 12.43
N GLY A 106 1.32 10.54 13.70
CA GLY A 106 0.73 11.48 14.63
C GLY A 106 0.65 10.93 16.04
N ASP A 107 0.18 11.76 16.95
CA ASP A 107 0.02 11.43 18.36
C ASP A 107 -1.41 10.92 18.62
N PRO A 108 -1.57 9.88 19.46
CA PRO A 108 -2.87 9.40 19.85
C PRO A 108 -3.60 10.48 20.67
N GLU A 109 -4.87 10.68 20.37
CA GLU A 109 -5.73 11.66 21.05
C GLU A 109 -7.11 11.05 21.28
N ILE A 110 -7.76 11.48 22.37
CA ILE A 110 -9.18 11.21 22.60
C ILE A 110 -9.96 12.46 22.24
N SER A 111 -10.92 12.32 21.33
CA SER A 111 -11.77 13.42 20.91
C SER A 111 -13.26 13.09 21.10
N TYR A 112 -14.04 14.10 21.45
CA TYR A 112 -15.51 14.07 21.48
C TYR A 112 -16.12 14.86 20.32
N LYS A 113 -15.28 15.40 19.44
CA LYS A 113 -15.66 16.31 18.32
C LYS A 113 -15.63 15.65 16.95
N THR A 114 -15.58 14.29 16.88
CA THR A 114 -15.59 13.59 15.60
C THR A 114 -16.91 13.82 14.87
N TYR A 115 -16.83 14.01 13.56
CA TYR A 115 -18.00 14.30 12.71
C TYR A 115 -19.10 13.23 12.83
N SER A 116 -18.69 11.96 12.70
CA SER A 116 -19.61 10.82 12.68
C SER A 116 -20.12 10.38 14.06
N MET A 117 -19.45 10.81 15.15
CA MET A 117 -19.76 10.36 16.52
C MET A 117 -19.66 11.52 17.50
N LYS A 118 -20.39 12.61 17.22
CA LYS A 118 -20.44 13.80 18.10
C LYS A 118 -20.82 13.44 19.52
N GLY A 119 -20.06 13.97 20.49
CA GLY A 119 -20.32 13.76 21.93
C GLY A 119 -19.91 12.39 22.46
N LYS A 120 -19.44 11.45 21.61
CA LYS A 120 -18.92 10.14 22.04
C LYS A 120 -17.41 10.17 22.14
N LYS A 121 -16.89 9.42 23.11
CA LYS A 121 -15.44 9.23 23.27
C LYS A 121 -14.88 8.43 22.09
N CYS A 122 -14.07 9.05 21.25
CA CYS A 122 -13.45 8.41 20.11
C CYS A 122 -11.93 8.51 20.17
N TYR A 123 -11.27 7.42 19.82
CA TYR A 123 -9.83 7.47 19.52
C TYR A 123 -9.64 8.22 18.21
N THR A 124 -8.74 9.19 18.21
CA THR A 124 -8.31 9.96 17.04
C THR A 124 -6.79 10.06 17.03
N MET A 125 -6.25 10.49 15.92
CA MET A 125 -4.83 10.77 15.78
C MET A 125 -4.66 12.23 15.38
N LYS A 126 -3.91 12.99 16.19
CA LYS A 126 -3.48 14.34 15.81
C LYS A 126 -2.29 14.24 14.85
N PRO A 127 -2.43 14.64 13.58
CA PRO A 127 -1.36 14.48 12.60
C PRO A 127 -0.09 15.25 12.99
N ASN A 128 1.05 14.61 12.83
CA ASN A 128 2.34 15.28 12.98
C ASN A 128 2.57 16.22 11.79
N LYS A 129 2.73 17.51 12.04
CA LYS A 129 2.88 18.54 11.00
C LYS A 129 4.06 18.29 10.07
N LYS A 130 5.20 17.80 10.60
CA LYS A 130 6.38 17.49 9.79
C LYS A 130 6.12 16.34 8.83
N SER A 131 5.46 15.28 9.31
CA SER A 131 5.05 14.15 8.49
C SER A 131 4.05 14.58 7.41
N LEU A 132 3.03 15.36 7.80
CA LEU A 132 2.02 15.87 6.87
C LEU A 132 2.64 16.72 5.76
N ASN A 133 3.44 17.72 6.12
CA ASN A 133 4.10 18.59 5.15
C ASN A 133 5.07 17.83 4.24
N GLY A 134 5.80 16.85 4.78
CA GLY A 134 6.67 15.99 4.01
C GLY A 134 5.89 15.19 2.94
N ILE A 135 4.75 14.61 3.31
CA ILE A 135 3.89 13.86 2.37
C ILE A 135 3.30 14.80 1.31
N ILE A 136 2.81 15.98 1.70
CA ILE A 136 2.31 16.99 0.76
C ILE A 136 3.39 17.36 -0.27
N ASN A 137 4.62 17.58 0.17
CA ASN A 137 5.73 17.88 -0.73
C ASN A 137 6.04 16.74 -1.71
N VAL A 138 5.92 15.49 -1.28
CA VAL A 138 6.08 14.33 -2.17
C VAL A 138 4.96 14.31 -3.22
N ILE A 139 3.71 14.53 -2.82
CA ILE A 139 2.55 14.57 -3.72
C ILE A 139 2.73 15.69 -4.75
N ASN A 140 3.04 16.92 -4.31
CA ASN A 140 3.23 18.07 -5.20
C ASN A 140 4.37 17.82 -6.21
N LYS A 141 5.47 17.17 -5.80
CA LYS A 141 6.52 16.78 -6.74
C LYS A 141 6.04 15.83 -7.82
N ILE A 142 5.18 14.85 -7.47
CA ILE A 142 4.59 13.92 -8.43
C ILE A 142 3.67 14.66 -9.39
N GLU A 143 2.81 15.54 -8.88
CA GLU A 143 1.90 16.36 -9.68
C GLU A 143 2.65 17.30 -10.65
N ASP A 144 3.81 17.81 -10.23
CA ASP A 144 4.74 18.59 -11.08
C ASP A 144 5.51 17.73 -12.11
N GLY A 145 5.28 16.41 -12.17
CA GLY A 145 6.03 15.48 -13.02
C GLY A 145 7.49 15.28 -12.61
N LYS A 146 7.87 15.67 -11.40
CA LYS A 146 9.24 15.55 -10.90
C LYS A 146 9.51 14.16 -10.36
N ARG A 147 10.73 13.66 -10.57
CA ARG A 147 11.15 12.35 -10.06
C ARG A 147 11.30 12.38 -8.53
N ILE A 148 10.73 11.38 -7.86
CA ILE A 148 10.91 11.14 -6.43
C ILE A 148 12.21 10.37 -6.18
N THR A 149 12.91 10.76 -5.12
CA THR A 149 14.16 10.15 -4.65
C THR A 149 14.01 9.57 -3.24
N ASP A 150 14.98 8.76 -2.81
CA ASP A 150 15.01 8.22 -1.43
C ASP A 150 15.08 9.35 -0.38
N GLN A 151 15.69 10.48 -0.73
CA GLN A 151 15.78 11.64 0.17
C GLN A 151 14.42 12.29 0.41
N ASP A 152 13.55 12.34 -0.60
CA ASP A 152 12.22 12.94 -0.50
C ASP A 152 11.31 12.19 0.48
N VAL A 153 11.49 10.86 0.59
CA VAL A 153 10.68 9.99 1.46
C VAL A 153 11.37 9.64 2.79
N LYS A 154 12.59 10.15 3.01
CA LYS A 154 13.34 9.87 4.23
C LYS A 154 12.60 10.36 5.46
N GLY A 155 12.34 9.45 6.40
CA GLY A 155 11.59 9.73 7.64
C GLY A 155 10.07 9.84 7.47
N LEU A 156 9.53 9.53 6.28
CA LEU A 156 8.09 9.48 6.02
C LEU A 156 7.53 8.05 5.96
N GLN A 157 8.36 7.03 6.16
CA GLN A 157 7.98 5.62 5.99
C GLN A 157 7.28 5.02 7.23
N GLY A 158 7.08 5.82 8.27
CA GLY A 158 6.63 5.35 9.58
C GLY A 158 7.78 4.68 10.35
N ALA A 159 7.61 4.52 11.65
CA ALA A 159 8.58 3.83 12.50
C ALA A 159 8.39 2.31 12.42
#